data_072fd421767469cb02db67456865dd4f
#
_entry.id   072fd421767469cb02db67456865dd4f
#
_cell.length_a   1.000
_cell.length_b   1.000
_cell.length_c   1.000
_cell.angle_alpha   90.00
_cell.angle_beta   90.00
_cell.angle_gamma   90.00
#
_symmetry.space_group_name_H-M   'P 1'
#
loop_
_entity.id
_entity.type
_entity.pdbx_description
1 polymer ?
#
loop_
_entity_poly.entity_id
_entity_poly.type
_entity_poly.pdbx_seq_one_letter_code
_entity_poly.pdbx_strand_id
1 'polypeptide(L)'
;MVAAFKWSISDWHELVDSGVLAQHRVELLEGEIIEMSPEGPMHSSTNHSVVEYFRELLGKRAVIREAHAITLDNSEPEPDIAVVRSPYNDYFSRHPYAKDIYWLVEISNKTLKLDLERKLATYARNGIIEYWVIDLVNKKLVVHTQPVGNSYTQIQNLTTGNISPQAFPDLAIRVDRMLLF
;
A
#
# COMPACT_ATOMS: atom_id res chain seq x y z
N MET A 1 2.20 -28.98 20.06
CA MET A 1 2.65 -27.59 19.76
C MET A 1 1.40 -26.73 19.69
N VAL A 2 1.31 -25.66 20.45
CA VAL A 2 0.19 -24.70 20.37
C VAL A 2 0.56 -23.64 19.36
N ALA A 3 -0.28 -23.41 18.32
CA ALA A 3 -0.10 -22.37 17.33
C ALA A 3 -1.20 -21.30 17.50
N ALA A 4 -0.90 -20.05 17.20
CA ALA A 4 -1.91 -19.00 17.14
C ALA A 4 -2.89 -19.29 15.99
N PHE A 5 -4.17 -19.01 16.21
CA PHE A 5 -5.17 -19.08 15.15
C PHE A 5 -4.89 -18.00 14.11
N LYS A 6 -5.05 -18.35 12.83
CA LYS A 6 -4.90 -17.42 11.72
C LYS A 6 -6.24 -17.29 10.99
N TRP A 7 -6.69 -16.06 10.86
CA TRP A 7 -7.91 -15.72 10.15
C TRP A 7 -7.75 -15.92 8.64
N SER A 8 -8.71 -16.58 8.00
CA SER A 8 -8.82 -16.55 6.54
C SER A 8 -9.50 -15.26 6.09
N ILE A 9 -9.43 -14.95 4.79
CA ILE A 9 -10.17 -13.81 4.21
C ILE A 9 -11.69 -13.97 4.42
N SER A 10 -12.22 -15.20 4.31
CA SER A 10 -13.64 -15.47 4.56
C SER A 10 -14.04 -15.18 6.00
N ASP A 11 -13.27 -15.70 6.97
CA ASP A 11 -13.52 -15.44 8.39
C ASP A 11 -13.43 -13.94 8.72
N TRP A 12 -12.47 -13.25 8.08
CA TRP A 12 -12.29 -11.81 8.23
C TRP A 12 -13.51 -11.03 7.73
N HIS A 13 -14.02 -11.37 6.54
CA HIS A 13 -15.22 -10.72 5.99
C HIS A 13 -16.45 -10.98 6.89
N GLU A 14 -16.65 -12.19 7.37
CA GLU A 14 -17.73 -12.50 8.32
C GLU A 14 -17.60 -11.68 9.62
N LEU A 15 -16.38 -11.50 10.12
CA LEU A 15 -16.11 -10.72 11.32
C LEU A 15 -16.38 -9.21 11.08
N VAL A 16 -16.00 -8.67 9.93
CA VAL A 16 -16.30 -7.29 9.54
C VAL A 16 -17.80 -7.08 9.39
N ASP A 17 -18.50 -7.98 8.68
CA ASP A 17 -19.94 -7.90 8.45
C ASP A 17 -20.76 -8.05 9.75
N SER A 18 -20.24 -8.76 10.75
CA SER A 18 -20.88 -8.88 12.07
C SER A 18 -20.92 -7.56 12.85
N GLY A 19 -20.13 -6.56 12.45
CA GLY A 19 -20.03 -5.27 13.11
C GLY A 19 -19.22 -5.25 14.41
N VAL A 20 -18.65 -6.37 14.84
CA VAL A 20 -17.85 -6.47 16.07
C VAL A 20 -16.64 -5.51 16.02
N LEU A 21 -16.08 -5.28 14.83
CA LEU A 21 -14.92 -4.41 14.61
C LEU A 21 -15.27 -2.94 14.32
N ALA A 22 -16.54 -2.54 14.32
CA ALA A 22 -16.98 -1.21 13.88
C ALA A 22 -16.37 -0.03 14.65
N GLN A 23 -15.86 -0.26 15.88
CA GLN A 23 -15.20 0.76 16.69
C GLN A 23 -13.67 0.68 16.67
N HIS A 24 -13.12 -0.23 15.86
CA HIS A 24 -11.69 -0.48 15.78
C HIS A 24 -11.18 -0.15 14.37
N ARG A 25 -10.06 0.55 14.29
CA ARG A 25 -9.31 0.69 13.03
C ARG A 25 -8.30 -0.44 12.96
N VAL A 26 -8.64 -1.48 12.23
CA VAL A 26 -7.84 -2.70 12.13
C VAL A 26 -7.74 -3.16 10.68
N GLU A 27 -6.64 -3.83 10.35
CA GLU A 27 -6.43 -4.49 9.06
C GLU A 27 -6.09 -5.96 9.30
N LEU A 28 -6.32 -6.82 8.32
CA LEU A 28 -5.86 -8.20 8.35
C LEU A 28 -4.48 -8.30 7.69
N LEU A 29 -3.48 -8.76 8.43
CA LEU A 29 -2.12 -8.95 7.92
C LEU A 29 -1.60 -10.34 8.29
N GLU A 30 -1.37 -11.19 7.29
CA GLU A 30 -0.90 -12.59 7.47
C GLU A 30 -1.79 -13.42 8.41
N GLY A 31 -3.10 -13.21 8.31
CA GLY A 31 -4.10 -13.86 9.15
C GLY A 31 -4.14 -13.34 10.59
N GLU A 32 -3.51 -12.24 10.90
CA GLU A 32 -3.57 -11.53 12.18
C GLU A 32 -4.31 -10.20 12.04
N ILE A 33 -5.16 -9.90 13.02
CA ILE A 33 -5.83 -8.59 13.12
C ILE A 33 -4.86 -7.62 13.77
N ILE A 34 -4.49 -6.57 13.04
CA ILE A 34 -3.52 -5.56 13.45
C ILE A 34 -4.24 -4.23 13.65
N GLU A 35 -4.04 -3.60 14.79
CA GLU A 35 -4.57 -2.27 15.06
C GLU A 35 -3.75 -1.22 14.30
N MET A 36 -4.47 -0.35 13.57
CA MET A 36 -3.86 0.72 12.80
C MET A 36 -3.61 1.94 13.69
N SER A 37 -2.41 2.49 13.62
CA SER A 37 -2.07 3.72 14.33
C SER A 37 -2.80 4.93 13.76
N PRO A 38 -3.24 5.89 14.58
CA PRO A 38 -3.78 7.16 14.09
C PRO A 38 -2.74 7.93 13.27
N GLU A 39 -3.20 8.50 12.17
CA GLU A 39 -2.39 9.35 11.31
C GLU A 39 -2.09 10.70 11.97
N GLY A 40 -0.86 11.18 11.79
CA GLY A 40 -0.51 12.56 12.16
C GLY A 40 -0.66 13.54 10.99
N PRO A 41 -0.66 14.86 11.26
CA PRO A 41 -0.85 15.88 10.23
C PRO A 41 0.13 15.81 9.05
N MET A 42 1.40 15.48 9.30
CA MET A 42 2.41 15.34 8.24
C MET A 42 2.08 14.15 7.33
N HIS A 43 1.68 13.01 7.90
CA HIS A 43 1.27 11.83 7.13
C HIS A 43 0.07 12.15 6.24
N SER A 44 -1.02 12.64 6.80
CA SER A 44 -2.24 12.93 6.03
C SER A 44 -2.04 14.02 4.97
N SER A 45 -1.25 15.06 5.25
CA SER A 45 -0.92 16.10 4.26
C SER A 45 -0.06 15.55 3.11
N THR A 46 0.92 14.69 3.44
CA THR A 46 1.74 14.05 2.40
C THR A 46 0.90 13.11 1.56
N ASN A 47 0.04 12.29 2.19
CA ASN A 47 -0.86 11.37 1.48
C ASN A 47 -1.74 12.14 0.49
N HIS A 48 -2.45 13.16 0.97
CA HIS A 48 -3.31 13.97 0.11
C HIS A 48 -2.55 14.57 -1.09
N SER A 49 -1.38 15.16 -0.84
CA SER A 49 -0.59 15.77 -1.91
C SER A 49 -0.09 14.77 -2.95
N VAL A 50 0.35 13.59 -2.52
CA VAL A 50 0.81 12.53 -3.41
C VAL A 50 -0.36 11.96 -4.22
N VAL A 51 -1.52 11.77 -3.60
CA VAL A 51 -2.74 11.31 -4.26
C VAL A 51 -3.17 12.27 -5.36
N GLU A 52 -3.25 13.58 -5.08
CA GLU A 52 -3.60 14.59 -6.08
C GLU A 52 -2.57 14.63 -7.21
N TYR A 53 -1.29 14.55 -6.88
CA TYR A 53 -0.22 14.51 -7.87
C TYR A 53 -0.33 13.28 -8.79
N PHE A 54 -0.64 12.11 -8.25
CA PHE A 54 -0.85 10.90 -9.06
C PHE A 54 -2.13 11.00 -9.91
N ARG A 55 -3.20 11.58 -9.39
CA ARG A 55 -4.42 11.85 -10.16
C ARG A 55 -4.17 12.77 -11.35
N GLU A 56 -3.39 13.82 -11.14
CA GLU A 56 -2.96 14.74 -12.21
C GLU A 56 -2.18 14.01 -13.31
N LEU A 57 -1.19 13.20 -12.91
CA LEU A 57 -0.30 12.52 -13.86
C LEU A 57 -0.95 11.35 -14.61
N LEU A 58 -1.77 10.57 -13.93
CA LEU A 58 -2.31 9.32 -14.45
C LEU A 58 -3.67 9.51 -15.14
N GLY A 59 -4.44 10.52 -14.73
CA GLY A 59 -5.77 10.77 -15.29
C GLY A 59 -6.65 9.52 -15.29
N LYS A 60 -7.09 9.07 -16.46
CA LYS A 60 -7.92 7.87 -16.62
C LYS A 60 -7.13 6.57 -16.82
N ARG A 61 -5.80 6.62 -16.84
CA ARG A 61 -4.92 5.46 -17.08
C ARG A 61 -4.92 4.48 -15.90
N ALA A 62 -5.19 4.99 -14.69
CA ALA A 62 -5.27 4.19 -13.48
C ALA A 62 -6.32 4.77 -12.52
N VAL A 63 -6.69 3.99 -11.52
CA VAL A 63 -7.50 4.43 -10.39
C VAL A 63 -6.58 4.59 -9.18
N ILE A 64 -6.68 5.73 -8.50
CA ILE A 64 -5.97 5.99 -7.26
C ILE A 64 -6.93 5.73 -6.10
N ARG A 65 -6.60 4.74 -5.26
CA ARG A 65 -7.34 4.40 -4.04
C ARG A 65 -6.52 4.88 -2.85
N GLU A 66 -7.17 5.58 -1.95
CA GLU A 66 -6.56 6.22 -0.79
C GLU A 66 -7.12 5.57 0.48
N ALA A 67 -6.25 4.97 1.31
CA ALA A 67 -6.63 4.30 2.55
C ALA A 67 -7.84 3.34 2.39
N HIS A 68 -7.79 2.52 1.38
CA HIS A 68 -8.82 1.51 1.11
C HIS A 68 -8.19 0.14 0.96
N ALA A 69 -8.86 -0.87 1.51
CA ALA A 69 -8.40 -2.25 1.51
C ALA A 69 -8.08 -2.80 0.11
N ILE A 70 -7.10 -3.68 0.07
CA ILE A 70 -6.79 -4.58 -1.04
C ILE A 70 -6.85 -6.02 -0.52
N THR A 71 -7.31 -6.98 -1.33
CA THR A 71 -7.40 -8.38 -0.90
C THR A 71 -6.24 -9.19 -1.48
N LEU A 72 -5.46 -9.80 -0.61
CA LEU A 72 -4.36 -10.71 -0.89
C LEU A 72 -4.69 -12.12 -0.39
N ASP A 73 -3.78 -13.09 -0.53
CA ASP A 73 -4.06 -14.50 -0.21
C ASP A 73 -4.56 -14.72 1.23
N ASN A 74 -3.92 -14.08 2.20
CA ASN A 74 -4.25 -14.19 3.64
C ASN A 74 -4.15 -12.85 4.37
N SER A 75 -4.33 -11.76 3.65
CA SER A 75 -4.21 -10.40 4.16
C SER A 75 -5.19 -9.48 3.45
N GLU A 76 -5.73 -8.52 4.18
CA GLU A 76 -6.54 -7.44 3.63
C GLU A 76 -6.08 -6.12 4.25
N PRO A 77 -4.87 -5.66 3.86
CA PRO A 77 -4.30 -4.41 4.36
C PRO A 77 -4.95 -3.20 3.69
N GLU A 78 -4.86 -2.05 4.36
CA GLU A 78 -5.25 -0.74 3.85
C GLU A 78 -3.99 0.09 3.56
N PRO A 79 -3.37 -0.04 2.37
CA PRO A 79 -2.23 0.81 2.02
C PRO A 79 -2.67 2.27 1.92
N ASP A 80 -1.76 3.19 2.26
CA ASP A 80 -2.04 4.62 2.15
C ASP A 80 -2.47 5.00 0.73
N ILE A 81 -1.79 4.42 -0.30
CA ILE A 81 -2.19 4.60 -1.70
C ILE A 81 -2.03 3.27 -2.45
N ALA A 82 -3.10 2.87 -3.14
CA ALA A 82 -3.04 1.81 -4.13
C ALA A 82 -3.33 2.36 -5.52
N VAL A 83 -2.39 2.21 -6.45
CA VAL A 83 -2.58 2.55 -7.86
C VAL A 83 -3.00 1.29 -8.60
N VAL A 84 -4.24 1.27 -9.06
CA VAL A 84 -4.86 0.05 -9.59
C VAL A 84 -5.40 0.24 -11.00
N ARG A 85 -5.71 -0.86 -11.66
CA ARG A 85 -6.25 -0.87 -13.03
C ARG A 85 -7.60 -0.16 -13.12
N SER A 86 -7.84 0.51 -14.23
CA SER A 86 -9.16 1.00 -14.62
C SER A 86 -9.99 -0.13 -15.26
N PRO A 87 -11.34 -0.06 -15.21
CA PRO A 87 -12.15 1.03 -14.65
C PRO A 87 -12.43 0.87 -13.15
N TYR A 88 -12.79 1.96 -12.47
CA TYR A 88 -13.18 1.95 -11.05
C TYR A 88 -14.36 1.04 -10.73
N ASN A 89 -15.27 0.88 -11.67
CA ASN A 89 -16.48 0.06 -11.50
C ASN A 89 -16.19 -1.41 -11.17
N ASP A 90 -15.01 -1.92 -11.52
CA ASP A 90 -14.59 -3.29 -11.18
C ASP A 90 -14.47 -3.53 -9.67
N TYR A 91 -14.40 -2.43 -8.89
CA TYR A 91 -14.22 -2.46 -7.43
C TYR A 91 -15.47 -2.12 -6.62
N PHE A 92 -16.66 -2.13 -7.24
CA PHE A 92 -17.93 -1.92 -6.52
C PHE A 92 -18.32 -3.11 -5.63
N SER A 93 -17.97 -4.33 -6.04
CA SER A 93 -18.35 -5.56 -5.34
C SER A 93 -17.19 -6.30 -4.69
N ARG A 94 -15.97 -5.79 -4.82
CA ARG A 94 -14.76 -6.40 -4.26
C ARG A 94 -13.65 -5.37 -4.10
N HIS A 95 -12.68 -5.68 -3.26
CA HIS A 95 -11.42 -4.96 -3.25
C HIS A 95 -10.51 -5.39 -4.42
N PRO A 96 -9.51 -4.59 -4.81
CA PRO A 96 -8.49 -5.00 -5.77
C PRO A 96 -7.71 -6.20 -5.25
N TYR A 97 -7.48 -7.18 -6.12
CA TYR A 97 -6.54 -8.28 -5.90
C TYR A 97 -5.15 -7.89 -6.40
N ALA A 98 -4.11 -8.65 -6.04
CA ALA A 98 -2.73 -8.39 -6.45
C ALA A 98 -2.56 -8.11 -7.97
N LYS A 99 -3.26 -8.86 -8.82
CA LYS A 99 -3.26 -8.70 -10.28
C LYS A 99 -3.83 -7.36 -10.79
N ASP A 100 -4.63 -6.70 -9.97
CA ASP A 100 -5.26 -5.42 -10.32
C ASP A 100 -4.35 -4.23 -9.94
N ILE A 101 -3.28 -4.47 -9.19
CA ILE A 101 -2.42 -3.46 -8.61
C ILE A 101 -1.22 -3.20 -9.52
N TYR A 102 -0.99 -1.94 -9.85
CA TYR A 102 0.22 -1.50 -10.52
C TYR A 102 1.36 -1.28 -9.52
N TRP A 103 1.10 -0.50 -8.45
CA TRP A 103 2.01 -0.37 -7.32
C TRP A 103 1.27 0.12 -6.07
N LEU A 104 1.90 -0.08 -4.92
CA LEU A 104 1.43 0.39 -3.62
C LEU A 104 2.38 1.45 -3.07
N VAL A 105 1.85 2.34 -2.25
CA VAL A 105 2.64 3.33 -1.51
C VAL A 105 2.20 3.32 -0.05
N GLU A 106 3.18 3.28 0.85
CA GLU A 106 3.00 3.55 2.28
C GLU A 106 3.76 4.83 2.64
N ILE A 107 3.15 5.64 3.51
CA ILE A 107 3.73 6.88 4.02
C ILE A 107 4.11 6.63 5.46
N SER A 108 5.38 6.40 5.70
CA SER A 108 5.88 5.88 6.97
C SER A 108 6.45 6.95 7.87
N ASN A 109 5.95 7.00 9.08
CA ASN A 109 6.54 7.77 10.17
C ASN A 109 6.85 6.83 11.34
N LYS A 110 5.86 6.51 12.17
CA LYS A 110 6.01 5.57 13.30
C LYS A 110 5.91 4.11 12.86
N THR A 111 5.32 3.85 11.71
CA THR A 111 5.08 2.51 11.14
C THR A 111 6.23 1.99 10.28
N LEU A 112 7.31 2.76 10.09
CA LEU A 112 8.40 2.45 9.16
C LEU A 112 8.92 1.00 9.26
N LYS A 113 9.03 0.46 10.47
CA LYS A 113 9.45 -0.93 10.67
C LYS A 113 8.41 -1.92 10.14
N LEU A 114 7.12 -1.69 10.43
CA LEU A 114 6.02 -2.52 9.94
C LEU A 114 5.99 -2.53 8.41
N ASP A 115 6.12 -1.35 7.79
CA ASP A 115 6.04 -1.16 6.35
C ASP A 115 7.26 -1.77 5.62
N LEU A 116 8.47 -1.63 6.19
CA LEU A 116 9.70 -2.19 5.60
C LEU A 116 9.94 -3.68 5.91
N GLU A 117 9.23 -4.27 6.85
CA GLU A 117 9.40 -5.69 7.21
C GLU A 117 8.15 -6.50 6.85
N ARG A 118 7.06 -6.36 7.62
CA ARG A 118 5.87 -7.24 7.46
C ARG A 118 5.07 -6.92 6.19
N LYS A 119 4.72 -5.66 5.95
CA LYS A 119 3.97 -5.28 4.74
C LYS A 119 4.81 -5.56 3.49
N LEU A 120 6.10 -5.20 3.50
CA LEU A 120 7.01 -5.51 2.41
C LEU A 120 7.02 -7.01 2.07
N ALA A 121 7.18 -7.88 3.09
CA ALA A 121 7.21 -9.32 2.89
C ALA A 121 5.86 -9.85 2.38
N THR A 122 4.76 -9.33 2.90
CA THR A 122 3.40 -9.67 2.48
C THR A 122 3.16 -9.27 1.03
N TYR A 123 3.52 -8.05 0.64
CA TYR A 123 3.35 -7.55 -0.73
C TYR A 123 4.22 -8.33 -1.72
N ALA A 124 5.50 -8.56 -1.39
CA ALA A 124 6.39 -9.35 -2.24
C ALA A 124 5.88 -10.77 -2.48
N ARG A 125 5.45 -11.46 -1.42
CA ARG A 125 4.91 -12.84 -1.48
C ARG A 125 3.68 -12.96 -2.37
N ASN A 126 2.84 -11.92 -2.36
CA ASN A 126 1.64 -11.86 -3.19
C ASN A 126 1.88 -11.31 -4.60
N GLY A 127 3.15 -11.11 -4.99
CA GLY A 127 3.51 -10.70 -6.34
C GLY A 127 3.19 -9.24 -6.69
N ILE A 128 3.08 -8.36 -5.68
CA ILE A 128 3.00 -6.90 -5.92
C ILE A 128 4.31 -6.46 -6.55
N ILE A 129 4.26 -6.08 -7.83
CA ILE A 129 5.45 -5.86 -8.67
C ILE A 129 6.30 -4.71 -8.17
N GLU A 130 5.65 -3.67 -7.62
CA GLU A 130 6.32 -2.44 -7.22
C GLU A 130 5.69 -1.90 -5.93
N TYR A 131 6.54 -1.57 -4.97
CA TYR A 131 6.16 -1.08 -3.65
C TYR A 131 7.04 0.10 -3.23
N TRP A 132 6.42 1.22 -2.91
CA TRP A 132 7.09 2.45 -2.53
C TRP A 132 6.84 2.77 -1.06
N VAL A 133 7.88 3.23 -0.36
CA VAL A 133 7.77 3.73 1.01
C VAL A 133 8.28 5.18 1.03
N ILE A 134 7.40 6.11 1.36
CA ILE A 134 7.75 7.49 1.65
C ILE A 134 8.15 7.56 3.12
N ASP A 135 9.44 7.55 3.37
CA ASP A 135 10.03 7.61 4.70
C ASP A 135 10.12 9.06 5.19
N LEU A 136 9.13 9.46 5.99
CA LEU A 136 9.05 10.82 6.53
C LEU A 136 10.15 11.12 7.55
N VAL A 137 10.70 10.10 8.20
CA VAL A 137 11.76 10.25 9.21
C VAL A 137 13.09 10.58 8.54
N ASN A 138 13.45 9.81 7.50
CA ASN A 138 14.73 9.95 6.80
C ASN A 138 14.60 10.79 5.52
N LYS A 139 13.41 11.33 5.24
CA LYS A 139 13.14 12.26 4.11
C LYS A 139 13.55 11.67 2.77
N LYS A 140 13.07 10.48 2.47
CA LYS A 140 13.39 9.78 1.23
C LYS A 140 12.23 8.91 0.73
N LEU A 141 12.24 8.63 -0.54
CA LEU A 141 11.44 7.60 -1.18
C LEU A 141 12.28 6.34 -1.30
N VAL A 142 11.77 5.21 -0.80
CA VAL A 142 12.35 3.88 -1.00
C VAL A 142 11.47 3.11 -1.98
N VAL A 143 12.02 2.73 -3.12
CA VAL A 143 11.31 2.01 -4.18
C VAL A 143 11.80 0.58 -4.22
N HIS A 144 10.88 -0.36 -4.06
CA HIS A 144 11.12 -1.80 -4.09
C HIS A 144 10.50 -2.39 -5.35
N THR A 145 11.28 -3.14 -6.12
CA THR A 145 10.85 -3.79 -7.37
C THR A 145 11.43 -5.20 -7.50
N GLN A 146 10.87 -6.01 -8.41
CA GLN A 146 11.24 -7.40 -8.65
C GLN A 146 11.06 -8.28 -7.40
N PRO A 147 9.80 -8.59 -7.03
CA PRO A 147 9.51 -9.45 -5.88
C PRO A 147 10.01 -10.88 -6.11
N VAL A 148 10.69 -11.44 -5.09
CA VAL A 148 11.14 -12.83 -5.05
C VAL A 148 10.92 -13.38 -3.63
N GLY A 149 10.03 -14.35 -3.49
CA GLY A 149 9.65 -14.87 -2.19
C GLY A 149 9.07 -13.78 -1.28
N ASN A 150 9.71 -13.51 -0.16
CA ASN A 150 9.26 -12.53 0.84
C ASN A 150 10.00 -11.18 0.73
N SER A 151 10.66 -10.89 -0.38
CA SER A 151 11.47 -9.67 -0.51
C SER A 151 11.45 -9.14 -1.94
N TYR A 152 12.06 -7.98 -2.13
CA TYR A 152 12.31 -7.38 -3.43
C TYR A 152 13.81 -7.39 -3.71
N THR A 153 14.20 -7.74 -4.93
CA THR A 153 15.62 -7.86 -5.31
C THR A 153 16.23 -6.55 -5.76
N GLN A 154 15.41 -5.56 -6.10
CA GLN A 154 15.88 -4.22 -6.45
C GLN A 154 15.30 -3.19 -5.49
N ILE A 155 16.18 -2.37 -4.92
CA ILE A 155 15.83 -1.30 -3.97
C ILE A 155 16.54 -0.02 -4.41
N GLN A 156 15.77 1.06 -4.57
CA GLN A 156 16.31 2.39 -4.84
C GLN A 156 15.93 3.33 -3.70
N ASN A 157 16.88 4.16 -3.25
CA ASN A 157 16.65 5.22 -2.29
C ASN A 157 16.81 6.56 -3.01
N LEU A 158 15.77 7.37 -3.00
CA LEU A 158 15.70 8.64 -3.75
C LEU A 158 15.33 9.77 -2.80
N THR A 159 16.04 10.89 -2.91
CA THR A 159 15.71 12.14 -2.21
C THR A 159 15.30 13.25 -3.16
N THR A 160 15.67 13.11 -4.43
CA THR A 160 15.40 14.06 -5.52
C THR A 160 15.34 13.33 -6.86
N GLY A 161 15.07 14.04 -7.93
CA GLY A 161 15.06 13.50 -9.28
C GLY A 161 13.71 12.93 -9.70
N ASN A 162 13.73 12.05 -10.68
CA ASN A 162 12.54 11.44 -11.25
C ASN A 162 12.58 9.93 -11.12
N ILE A 163 11.40 9.34 -10.98
CA ILE A 163 11.17 7.89 -11.04
C ILE A 163 10.03 7.61 -12.02
N SER A 164 10.16 6.52 -12.77
CA SER A 164 9.10 6.01 -13.64
C SER A 164 8.58 4.69 -13.08
N PRO A 165 7.28 4.58 -12.75
CA PRO A 165 6.71 3.30 -12.35
C PRO A 165 6.85 2.26 -13.46
N GLN A 166 7.09 0.98 -13.12
CA GLN A 166 7.24 -0.08 -14.12
C GLN A 166 6.03 -0.18 -15.07
N ALA A 167 4.83 0.03 -14.54
CA ALA A 167 3.60 -0.01 -15.33
C ALA A 167 3.44 1.21 -16.27
N PHE A 168 4.17 2.30 -16.03
CA PHE A 168 4.09 3.55 -16.78
C PHE A 168 5.47 4.14 -17.02
N PRO A 169 6.31 3.49 -17.85
CA PRO A 169 7.69 3.92 -18.08
C PRO A 169 7.81 5.26 -18.82
N ASP A 170 6.72 5.72 -19.40
CA ASP A 170 6.59 7.03 -20.04
C ASP A 170 6.35 8.19 -19.05
N LEU A 171 5.99 7.89 -17.80
CA LEU A 171 5.83 8.91 -16.77
C LEU A 171 7.15 9.22 -16.08
N ALA A 172 7.38 10.51 -15.82
CA ALA A 172 8.47 10.99 -14.99
C ALA A 172 7.90 11.63 -13.72
N ILE A 173 7.77 10.82 -12.64
CA ILE A 173 7.28 11.27 -11.36
C ILE A 173 8.41 11.94 -10.61
N ARG A 174 8.25 13.21 -10.28
CA ARG A 174 9.24 13.98 -9.51
C ARG A 174 9.19 13.60 -8.04
N VAL A 175 10.32 13.13 -7.53
CA VAL A 175 10.46 12.68 -6.13
C VAL A 175 10.26 13.84 -5.15
N ASP A 176 10.77 15.00 -5.46
CA ASP A 176 10.63 16.22 -4.64
C ASP A 176 9.17 16.73 -4.53
N ARG A 177 8.27 16.33 -5.45
CA ARG A 177 6.82 16.58 -5.33
C ARG A 177 6.13 15.66 -4.32
N MET A 178 6.75 14.55 -3.95
CA MET A 178 6.25 13.59 -2.97
C MET A 178 6.87 13.78 -1.59
N LEU A 179 8.04 14.40 -1.52
CA LEU A 179 8.79 14.68 -0.29
C LEU A 179 8.62 16.17 0.09
N LEU A 180 7.48 16.53 0.69
CA LEU A 180 7.05 17.93 0.95
C LEU A 180 7.70 18.58 2.18
N PHE A 181 8.93 18.29 2.52
CA PHE A 181 9.59 18.78 3.74
C PHE A 181 11.03 19.24 3.53
#